data_91616f642af019ed9d9686f730ab7c71
#
_entry.id   91616f642af019ed9d9686f730ab7c71
#
_cell.length_a   1.000
_cell.length_b   1.000
_cell.length_c   1.000
_cell.angle_alpha   90.00
_cell.angle_beta   90.00
_cell.angle_gamma   90.00
#
_symmetry.space_group_name_H-M   'P 1'
#
loop_
_entity.id
_entity.type
_entity.pdbx_description
1 polymer ?
#
loop_
_entity_poly.entity_id
_entity_poly.type
_entity_poly.pdbx_seq_one_letter_code
_entity_poly.pdbx_strand_id
1 'polypeptide(L)'
;MPTRKISIPPGYLKADMHCHTYHSGLTGHMEAFEPMDCYSSPQALYDLAKKRGMDLVTITDHDSIDGCLAFLEKNPDAPDFFIGEEVTVQVSEFKTNVHVAVYDIDEKQHREITHLKGNFDDAIAYLRTNNIIHALNHLFHGFHPAKQGYAFLEKMISSFQLLEGLNGAINRGHNSITQRLGELFPGKSLIAGSDSHTLLRLGTCFTACKAANKTQFLQQLQSGNTLIGGKYGHFHHLFNDAMGVYLNYFRDLAFRREVHVNWPFWKEIRNGAGWFVCLPVFFSGALGGLFVQQCIERFRQVKYEELIAALSTGEGLDQTIVDPEFVSTTR
;
A
#
# COMPACT_ATOMS: atom_id res chain seq x y z
N MET A 1 7.51 -20.72 -11.65
CA MET A 1 8.52 -21.26 -10.72
C MET A 1 7.86 -21.35 -9.36
N PRO A 2 8.06 -22.42 -8.57
CA PRO A 2 7.51 -22.50 -7.22
C PRO A 2 8.13 -21.38 -6.37
N THR A 3 7.30 -20.71 -5.59
CA THR A 3 7.73 -19.72 -4.59
C THR A 3 8.77 -20.37 -3.69
N ARG A 4 10.01 -19.92 -3.78
CA ARG A 4 11.07 -20.35 -2.86
C ARG A 4 10.59 -19.99 -1.46
N LYS A 5 10.39 -21.00 -0.59
CA LYS A 5 10.19 -20.75 0.84
C LYS A 5 11.47 -20.05 1.32
N ILE A 6 11.39 -18.75 1.54
CA ILE A 6 12.48 -18.02 2.18
C ILE A 6 12.45 -18.47 3.64
N SER A 7 13.40 -19.33 4.02
CA SER A 7 13.61 -19.61 5.44
C SER A 7 14.32 -18.39 6.02
N ILE A 8 13.65 -17.70 6.93
CA ILE A 8 14.25 -16.58 7.64
C ILE A 8 15.31 -17.12 8.58
N PRO A 9 16.54 -16.58 8.55
CA PRO A 9 17.57 -17.01 9.46
C PRO A 9 17.19 -16.77 10.93
N PRO A 10 17.71 -17.54 11.89
CA PRO A 10 17.54 -17.26 13.31
C PRO A 10 18.00 -15.85 13.68
N GLY A 11 17.32 -15.22 14.62
CA GLY A 11 17.65 -13.87 15.09
C GLY A 11 17.10 -12.75 14.22
N TYR A 12 16.15 -13.06 13.33
CA TYR A 12 15.38 -12.05 12.58
C TYR A 12 13.98 -11.91 13.16
N LEU A 13 13.52 -10.66 13.31
CA LEU A 13 12.14 -10.33 13.60
C LEU A 13 11.40 -9.95 12.31
N LYS A 14 10.10 -10.24 12.26
CA LYS A 14 9.22 -10.02 11.10
C LYS A 14 8.09 -9.06 11.43
N ALA A 15 7.76 -8.19 10.49
CA ALA A 15 6.55 -7.37 10.49
C ALA A 15 5.90 -7.34 9.12
N ASP A 16 4.58 -7.33 9.07
CA ASP A 16 3.81 -6.91 7.90
C ASP A 16 3.83 -5.37 7.89
N MET A 17 4.50 -4.78 6.89
CA MET A 17 4.77 -3.34 6.89
C MET A 17 3.67 -2.52 6.22
N HIS A 18 2.60 -3.16 5.72
CA HIS A 18 1.53 -2.47 5.00
C HIS A 18 0.20 -3.19 5.23
N CYS A 19 -0.63 -2.63 6.09
CA CYS A 19 -1.94 -3.18 6.41
C CYS A 19 -2.87 -2.12 7.00
N HIS A 20 -4.17 -2.28 6.74
CA HIS A 20 -5.19 -1.28 6.99
C HIS A 20 -6.25 -1.74 7.98
N THR A 21 -6.83 -0.74 8.66
CA THR A 21 -8.00 -0.89 9.53
C THR A 21 -9.14 0.00 9.05
N TYR A 22 -10.27 -0.02 9.75
CA TYR A 22 -11.39 0.86 9.42
C TYR A 22 -11.08 2.36 9.64
N HIS A 23 -9.93 2.69 10.23
CA HIS A 23 -9.46 4.06 10.37
C HIS A 23 -8.84 4.63 9.08
N SER A 24 -8.64 3.81 8.04
CA SER A 24 -8.32 4.27 6.67
C SER A 24 -9.43 5.13 6.05
N GLY A 25 -10.61 5.18 6.68
CA GLY A 25 -11.70 6.01 6.23
C GLY A 25 -12.45 5.44 5.03
N LEU A 26 -12.98 6.34 4.19
CA LEU A 26 -13.77 5.97 3.02
C LEU A 26 -12.85 5.64 1.84
N THR A 27 -13.17 4.59 1.10
CA THR A 27 -12.43 4.31 -0.13
C THR A 27 -12.69 5.36 -1.21
N GLY A 28 -11.68 5.71 -1.98
CA GLY A 28 -11.81 6.53 -3.19
C GLY A 28 -12.55 5.82 -4.34
N HIS A 29 -12.89 4.54 -4.17
CA HIS A 29 -13.67 3.77 -5.14
C HIS A 29 -15.15 3.81 -4.78
N MET A 30 -16.03 3.98 -5.79
CA MET A 30 -17.49 4.00 -5.62
C MET A 30 -18.01 5.09 -4.69
N GLU A 31 -17.52 6.32 -4.84
CA GLU A 31 -17.87 7.50 -4.04
C GLU A 31 -19.38 7.70 -3.79
N ALA A 32 -20.22 7.29 -4.75
CA ALA A 32 -21.69 7.40 -4.61
C ALA A 32 -22.25 6.58 -3.43
N PHE A 33 -21.56 5.55 -2.96
CA PHE A 33 -21.97 4.66 -1.88
C PHE A 33 -21.15 4.87 -0.60
N GLU A 34 -20.05 5.60 -0.69
CA GLU A 34 -19.14 5.90 0.43
C GLU A 34 -18.79 4.67 1.31
N PRO A 35 -18.39 3.54 0.74
CA PRO A 35 -17.98 2.40 1.55
C PRO A 35 -16.67 2.72 2.28
N MET A 36 -16.47 2.08 3.43
CA MET A 36 -15.18 2.11 4.10
C MET A 36 -14.14 1.37 3.26
N ASP A 37 -12.92 1.83 3.31
CA ASP A 37 -11.80 1.19 2.64
C ASP A 37 -11.47 -0.17 3.28
N CYS A 38 -11.54 -0.25 4.60
CA CYS A 38 -11.35 -1.47 5.38
C CYS A 38 -12.38 -1.56 6.53
N TYR A 39 -12.71 -2.78 6.94
CA TYR A 39 -13.62 -3.06 8.08
C TYR A 39 -12.93 -3.82 9.21
N SER A 40 -11.62 -3.96 9.17
CA SER A 40 -10.85 -4.66 10.20
C SER A 40 -10.60 -3.75 11.40
N SER A 41 -10.85 -4.24 12.62
CA SER A 41 -10.49 -3.48 13.81
C SER A 41 -8.99 -3.56 14.10
N PRO A 42 -8.39 -2.52 14.71
CA PRO A 42 -6.98 -2.52 15.11
C PRO A 42 -6.59 -3.74 15.98
N GLN A 43 -7.46 -4.10 16.95
CA GLN A 43 -7.21 -5.25 17.83
C GLN A 43 -7.23 -6.58 17.06
N ALA A 44 -8.22 -6.78 16.17
CA ALA A 44 -8.30 -8.01 15.37
C ALA A 44 -7.12 -8.15 14.41
N LEU A 45 -6.63 -7.04 13.87
CA LEU A 45 -5.44 -6.98 13.04
C LEU A 45 -4.21 -7.42 13.86
N TYR A 46 -3.99 -6.82 15.02
CA TYR A 46 -2.86 -7.15 15.90
C TYR A 46 -2.88 -8.65 16.28
N ASP A 47 -4.00 -9.15 16.80
CA ASP A 47 -4.13 -10.53 17.26
C ASP A 47 -3.85 -11.54 16.13
N LEU A 48 -4.35 -11.24 14.93
CA LEU A 48 -4.14 -12.10 13.78
C LEU A 48 -2.71 -12.01 13.23
N ALA A 49 -2.09 -10.84 13.22
CA ALA A 49 -0.68 -10.68 12.85
C ALA A 49 0.22 -11.51 13.76
N LYS A 50 0.01 -11.44 15.07
CA LYS A 50 0.72 -12.25 16.07
C LYS A 50 0.48 -13.75 15.85
N LYS A 51 -0.78 -14.16 15.65
CA LYS A 51 -1.15 -15.56 15.36
C LYS A 51 -0.50 -16.09 14.08
N ARG A 52 -0.25 -15.22 13.09
CA ARG A 52 0.43 -15.55 11.83
C ARG A 52 1.96 -15.46 11.92
N GLY A 53 2.48 -15.23 13.13
CA GLY A 53 3.90 -15.24 13.42
C GLY A 53 4.63 -13.95 13.05
N MET A 54 3.94 -12.81 13.03
CA MET A 54 4.61 -11.52 13.03
C MET A 54 5.14 -11.24 14.43
N ASP A 55 6.42 -10.88 14.51
CA ASP A 55 7.09 -10.56 15.77
C ASP A 55 6.74 -9.15 16.21
N LEU A 56 6.64 -8.24 15.26
CA LEU A 56 6.24 -6.86 15.44
C LEU A 56 4.99 -6.55 14.60
N VAL A 57 4.20 -5.57 15.02
CA VAL A 57 2.97 -5.15 14.35
C VAL A 57 2.95 -3.64 14.18
N THR A 58 2.52 -3.20 13.02
CA THR A 58 2.16 -1.81 12.72
C THR A 58 0.81 -1.77 12.02
N ILE A 59 0.23 -0.60 11.93
CA ILE A 59 -0.96 -0.27 11.13
C ILE A 59 -0.57 0.92 10.27
N THR A 60 -0.95 0.89 9.00
CA THR A 60 -0.60 1.94 8.03
C THR A 60 -1.86 2.46 7.35
N ASP A 61 -2.83 2.94 8.13
CA ASP A 61 -4.05 3.50 7.62
C ASP A 61 -3.79 4.71 6.71
N HIS A 62 -4.64 4.92 5.72
CA HIS A 62 -4.52 6.04 4.80
C HIS A 62 -4.68 7.38 5.53
N ASP A 63 -3.63 8.21 5.45
CA ASP A 63 -3.63 9.59 5.96
C ASP A 63 -4.07 9.72 7.43
N SER A 64 -3.87 8.66 8.24
CA SER A 64 -4.35 8.57 9.61
C SER A 64 -3.49 7.66 10.49
N ILE A 65 -3.29 8.04 11.74
CA ILE A 65 -2.72 7.20 12.79
C ILE A 65 -3.77 6.78 13.83
N ASP A 66 -5.05 7.08 13.60
CA ASP A 66 -6.11 6.84 14.58
C ASP A 66 -6.27 5.35 14.90
N GLY A 67 -6.02 4.46 13.91
CA GLY A 67 -6.01 3.02 14.14
C GLY A 67 -4.91 2.58 15.11
N CYS A 68 -3.73 3.18 14.98
CA CYS A 68 -2.63 2.97 15.92
C CYS A 68 -2.96 3.48 17.32
N LEU A 69 -3.50 4.69 17.41
CA LEU A 69 -3.87 5.31 18.70
C LEU A 69 -4.99 4.52 19.40
N ALA A 70 -6.02 4.10 18.66
CA ALA A 70 -7.10 3.28 19.19
C ALA A 70 -6.63 1.91 19.70
N PHE A 71 -5.60 1.34 19.06
CA PHE A 71 -4.95 0.13 19.58
C PHE A 71 -4.16 0.41 20.86
N LEU A 72 -3.34 1.45 20.87
CA LEU A 72 -2.49 1.81 22.01
C LEU A 72 -3.29 2.27 23.24
N GLU A 73 -4.45 2.91 23.05
CA GLU A 73 -5.35 3.25 24.15
C GLU A 73 -5.77 2.00 24.95
N LYS A 74 -5.99 0.88 24.27
CA LYS A 74 -6.35 -0.40 24.90
C LYS A 74 -5.14 -1.22 25.32
N ASN A 75 -3.97 -0.99 24.72
CA ASN A 75 -2.75 -1.78 24.89
C ASN A 75 -1.51 -0.85 25.07
N PRO A 76 -1.48 -0.01 26.12
CA PRO A 76 -0.45 1.02 26.25
C PRO A 76 0.98 0.44 26.37
N ASP A 77 1.11 -0.78 26.85
CA ASP A 77 2.39 -1.45 27.07
C ASP A 77 2.75 -2.47 25.98
N ALA A 78 2.19 -2.36 24.76
CA ALA A 78 2.54 -3.27 23.67
C ALA A 78 3.98 -3.00 23.15
N PRO A 79 5.00 -3.77 23.58
CA PRO A 79 6.40 -3.47 23.26
C PRO A 79 6.76 -3.81 21.81
N ASP A 80 5.90 -4.56 21.15
CA ASP A 80 6.06 -5.07 19.80
C ASP A 80 5.16 -4.34 18.78
N PHE A 81 4.55 -3.24 19.19
CA PHE A 81 3.77 -2.38 18.31
C PHE A 81 4.50 -1.04 18.06
N PHE A 82 4.37 -0.49 16.85
CA PHE A 82 4.83 0.84 16.49
C PHE A 82 3.84 1.52 15.54
N ILE A 83 3.75 2.84 15.63
CA ILE A 83 2.86 3.65 14.82
C ILE A 83 3.38 3.68 13.38
N GLY A 84 2.51 3.42 12.42
CA GLY A 84 2.74 3.59 11.00
C GLY A 84 1.60 4.36 10.36
N GLU A 85 1.82 4.84 9.16
CA GLU A 85 0.82 5.55 8.35
C GLU A 85 1.16 5.39 6.88
N GLU A 86 0.16 5.28 6.01
CA GLU A 86 0.31 5.42 4.58
C GLU A 86 -0.18 6.80 4.14
N VAL A 87 0.76 7.68 3.84
CA VAL A 87 0.50 9.08 3.49
C VAL A 87 0.30 9.24 2.00
N THR A 88 -0.80 9.86 1.58
CA THR A 88 -1.07 10.23 0.19
C THR A 88 -0.38 11.56 -0.14
N VAL A 89 0.77 11.52 -0.78
CA VAL A 89 1.59 12.69 -1.10
C VAL A 89 1.37 13.12 -2.55
N GLN A 90 1.06 14.41 -2.74
CA GLN A 90 0.82 14.99 -4.06
C GLN A 90 2.13 15.32 -4.77
N VAL A 91 2.30 14.80 -5.99
CA VAL A 91 3.42 15.15 -6.90
C VAL A 91 2.88 16.05 -8.01
N SER A 92 2.76 17.34 -7.71
CA SER A 92 2.06 18.32 -8.55
C SER A 92 2.65 18.43 -9.95
N GLU A 93 3.97 18.31 -10.09
CA GLU A 93 4.70 18.34 -11.35
C GLU A 93 4.18 17.26 -12.34
N PHE A 94 3.82 16.09 -11.83
CA PHE A 94 3.32 14.96 -12.63
C PHE A 94 1.81 14.77 -12.52
N LYS A 95 1.10 15.67 -11.84
CA LYS A 95 -0.36 15.62 -11.61
C LYS A 95 -0.83 14.25 -11.10
N THR A 96 -0.09 13.71 -10.15
CA THR A 96 -0.36 12.39 -9.55
C THR A 96 -0.11 12.42 -8.06
N ASN A 97 -0.60 11.40 -7.36
CA ASN A 97 -0.27 11.13 -5.98
C ASN A 97 0.60 9.87 -5.90
N VAL A 98 1.41 9.80 -4.86
CA VAL A 98 2.15 8.60 -4.47
C VAL A 98 1.85 8.28 -3.01
N HIS A 99 1.91 7.01 -2.66
CA HIS A 99 1.73 6.57 -1.30
C HIS A 99 3.10 6.37 -0.63
N VAL A 100 3.28 7.03 0.47
CA VAL A 100 4.51 6.99 1.26
C VAL A 100 4.20 6.40 2.62
N ALA A 101 4.73 5.22 2.90
CA ALA A 101 4.68 4.67 4.24
C ALA A 101 5.65 5.41 5.14
N VAL A 102 5.21 5.77 6.34
CA VAL A 102 6.03 6.33 7.40
C VAL A 102 5.89 5.48 8.67
N TYR A 103 6.97 5.35 9.45
CA TYR A 103 7.00 4.43 10.58
C TYR A 103 7.63 5.06 11.80
N ASP A 104 7.18 4.60 12.99
CA ASP A 104 7.63 5.01 14.31
C ASP A 104 7.50 6.52 14.52
N ILE A 105 6.37 7.07 14.08
CA ILE A 105 6.04 8.50 14.22
C ILE A 105 5.18 8.74 15.44
N ASP A 106 5.20 9.98 15.92
CA ASP A 106 4.28 10.49 16.93
C ASP A 106 3.17 11.37 16.33
N GLU A 107 2.21 11.77 17.16
CA GLU A 107 1.09 12.63 16.74
C GLU A 107 1.55 14.01 16.23
N LYS A 108 2.66 14.56 16.72
CA LYS A 108 3.18 15.83 16.24
C LYS A 108 3.74 15.66 14.83
N GLN A 109 4.51 14.61 14.61
CA GLN A 109 5.07 14.28 13.28
C GLN A 109 3.94 13.98 12.28
N HIS A 110 2.91 13.23 12.68
CA HIS A 110 1.72 13.00 11.84
C HIS A 110 1.07 14.32 11.40
N ARG A 111 0.84 15.27 12.34
CA ARG A 111 0.25 16.58 11.99
C ARG A 111 1.09 17.37 11.01
N GLU A 112 2.41 17.39 11.18
CA GLU A 112 3.32 18.08 10.25
C GLU A 112 3.33 17.40 8.88
N ILE A 113 3.37 16.07 8.80
CA ILE A 113 3.29 15.32 7.56
C ILE A 113 1.98 15.62 6.84
N THR A 114 0.85 15.59 7.57
CA THR A 114 -0.47 15.93 7.02
C THR A 114 -0.52 17.35 6.44
N HIS A 115 0.15 18.30 7.08
CA HIS A 115 0.25 19.66 6.57
C HIS A 115 1.08 19.77 5.28
N LEU A 116 2.13 18.96 5.18
CA LEU A 116 3.11 19.01 4.08
C LEU A 116 2.75 18.09 2.89
N LYS A 117 1.85 17.11 3.04
CA LYS A 117 1.56 16.09 2.02
C LYS A 117 1.07 16.65 0.67
N GLY A 118 0.61 17.90 0.63
CA GLY A 118 0.26 18.62 -0.61
C GLY A 118 1.45 18.99 -1.49
N ASN A 119 2.67 18.87 -0.99
CA ASN A 119 3.91 19.16 -1.72
C ASN A 119 4.94 18.05 -1.47
N PHE A 120 5.24 17.28 -2.51
CA PHE A 120 6.16 16.14 -2.43
C PHE A 120 7.54 16.52 -1.88
N ASP A 121 8.13 17.60 -2.41
CA ASP A 121 9.51 17.97 -2.07
C ASP A 121 9.61 18.42 -0.60
N ASP A 122 8.63 19.18 -0.12
CA ASP A 122 8.55 19.62 1.28
C ASP A 122 8.31 18.44 2.23
N ALA A 123 7.40 17.52 1.86
CA ALA A 123 7.13 16.32 2.65
C ALA A 123 8.38 15.43 2.77
N ILE A 124 9.05 15.13 1.66
CA ILE A 124 10.28 14.30 1.67
C ILE A 124 11.42 14.99 2.42
N ALA A 125 11.58 16.31 2.26
CA ALA A 125 12.57 17.09 3.00
C ALA A 125 12.33 17.00 4.51
N TYR A 126 11.08 17.11 4.95
CA TYR A 126 10.71 16.97 6.36
C TYR A 126 11.02 15.57 6.90
N LEU A 127 10.62 14.51 6.18
CA LEU A 127 10.88 13.12 6.58
C LEU A 127 12.38 12.87 6.75
N ARG A 128 13.19 13.33 5.81
CA ARG A 128 14.65 13.18 5.86
C ARG A 128 15.29 13.97 6.99
N THR A 129 14.92 15.24 7.17
CA THR A 129 15.50 16.13 8.18
C THR A 129 15.22 15.63 9.60
N ASN A 130 14.06 15.01 9.81
CA ASN A 130 13.65 14.47 11.09
C ASN A 130 14.00 12.98 11.27
N ASN A 131 14.75 12.38 10.34
CA ASN A 131 15.13 10.97 10.34
C ASN A 131 13.93 10.02 10.49
N ILE A 132 12.77 10.36 9.92
CA ILE A 132 11.58 9.51 9.93
C ILE A 132 11.79 8.37 8.92
N ILE A 133 11.58 7.14 9.36
CA ILE A 133 11.65 5.95 8.49
C ILE A 133 10.51 6.04 7.49
N HIS A 134 10.83 6.03 6.20
CA HIS A 134 9.82 6.13 5.15
C HIS A 134 10.17 5.30 3.93
N ALA A 135 9.13 4.83 3.24
CA ALA A 135 9.26 4.00 2.05
C ALA A 135 8.25 4.41 0.98
N LEU A 136 8.59 4.21 -0.28
CA LEU A 136 7.65 4.37 -1.39
C LEU A 136 6.85 3.07 -1.55
N ASN A 137 5.55 3.15 -1.33
CA ASN A 137 4.64 2.03 -1.51
C ASN A 137 4.32 1.82 -3.00
N HIS A 138 4.11 0.57 -3.39
CA HIS A 138 3.58 0.07 -4.67
C HIS A 138 3.79 1.04 -5.87
N LEU A 139 5.04 1.47 -6.10
CA LEU A 139 5.44 2.48 -7.11
C LEU A 139 4.73 2.36 -8.46
N PHE A 140 4.52 1.14 -8.94
CA PHE A 140 3.89 0.89 -10.24
C PHE A 140 2.37 0.77 -10.19
N HIS A 141 1.76 0.86 -9.01
CA HIS A 141 0.30 0.94 -8.89
C HIS A 141 -0.15 2.35 -9.30
N GLY A 142 -0.95 2.42 -10.36
CA GLY A 142 -1.37 3.73 -10.91
C GLY A 142 -0.32 4.45 -11.75
N PHE A 143 0.92 3.97 -11.83
CA PHE A 143 1.92 4.53 -12.73
C PHE A 143 1.53 4.33 -14.20
N HIS A 144 1.59 5.41 -14.95
CA HIS A 144 1.28 5.40 -16.37
C HIS A 144 2.48 5.95 -17.18
N PRO A 145 3.27 5.08 -17.85
CA PRO A 145 4.50 5.47 -18.53
C PRO A 145 4.34 6.66 -19.48
N ALA A 146 3.26 6.70 -20.26
CA ALA A 146 3.00 7.77 -21.22
C ALA A 146 2.63 9.11 -20.57
N LYS A 147 2.21 9.13 -19.28
CA LYS A 147 1.85 10.36 -18.58
C LYS A 147 2.96 10.88 -17.69
N GLN A 148 3.65 9.98 -17.00
CA GLN A 148 4.63 10.33 -15.98
C GLN A 148 6.08 10.17 -16.48
N GLY A 149 6.32 9.17 -17.33
CA GLY A 149 7.59 8.99 -18.03
C GLY A 149 8.79 8.69 -17.13
N TYR A 150 9.95 8.84 -17.73
CA TYR A 150 11.25 8.59 -17.10
C TYR A 150 11.54 9.53 -15.92
N ALA A 151 11.28 10.82 -16.08
CA ALA A 151 11.56 11.84 -15.06
C ALA A 151 10.83 11.56 -13.73
N PHE A 152 9.62 11.05 -13.79
CA PHE A 152 8.90 10.66 -12.58
C PHE A 152 9.59 9.49 -11.87
N LEU A 153 9.98 8.44 -12.62
CA LEU A 153 10.68 7.29 -12.02
C LEU A 153 12.02 7.71 -11.42
N GLU A 154 12.79 8.54 -12.12
CA GLU A 154 14.05 9.07 -11.62
C GLU A 154 13.85 9.87 -10.32
N LYS A 155 12.85 10.76 -10.28
CA LYS A 155 12.50 11.51 -9.07
C LYS A 155 12.11 10.56 -7.92
N MET A 156 11.26 9.57 -8.18
CA MET A 156 10.85 8.60 -7.15
C MET A 156 12.04 7.76 -6.65
N ILE A 157 12.83 7.22 -7.55
CA ILE A 157 14.00 6.40 -7.17
C ILE A 157 15.02 7.23 -6.40
N SER A 158 15.32 8.46 -6.82
CA SER A 158 16.27 9.33 -6.11
C SER A 158 15.75 9.78 -4.74
N SER A 159 14.44 9.83 -4.55
CA SER A 159 13.82 10.32 -3.32
C SER A 159 13.74 9.29 -2.20
N PHE A 160 13.70 8.00 -2.49
CA PHE A 160 13.50 6.96 -1.48
C PHE A 160 14.65 5.98 -1.39
N GLN A 161 15.09 5.65 -0.17
CA GLN A 161 15.99 4.53 0.09
C GLN A 161 15.23 3.21 0.15
N LEU A 162 14.06 3.20 0.79
CA LEU A 162 13.21 2.04 0.94
C LEU A 162 12.10 2.04 -0.12
N LEU A 163 11.92 0.91 -0.80
CA LEU A 163 10.87 0.69 -1.79
C LEU A 163 10.06 -0.54 -1.38
N GLU A 164 8.74 -0.49 -1.53
CA GLU A 164 7.90 -1.67 -1.32
C GLU A 164 8.07 -2.64 -2.50
N GLY A 165 9.04 -3.55 -2.37
CA GLY A 165 9.38 -4.53 -3.39
C GLY A 165 8.45 -5.74 -3.44
N LEU A 166 7.66 -5.96 -2.39
CA LEU A 166 6.65 -7.03 -2.34
C LEU A 166 5.40 -6.54 -1.64
N ASN A 167 4.37 -6.26 -2.42
CA ASN A 167 3.04 -5.94 -1.95
C ASN A 167 2.10 -7.10 -2.24
N GLY A 168 1.40 -7.57 -1.20
CA GLY A 168 0.54 -8.74 -1.28
C GLY A 168 -0.74 -8.53 -2.09
N ALA A 169 -1.24 -7.30 -2.24
CA ALA A 169 -2.41 -6.97 -3.04
C ALA A 169 -2.06 -6.78 -4.53
N ILE A 170 -0.79 -6.52 -4.84
CA ILE A 170 -0.32 -6.18 -6.18
C ILE A 170 0.11 -7.43 -6.95
N ASN A 171 -0.07 -7.42 -8.28
CA ASN A 171 0.33 -8.51 -9.14
C ASN A 171 1.85 -8.74 -9.17
N ARG A 172 2.24 -9.94 -9.64
CA ARG A 172 3.64 -10.33 -9.71
C ARG A 172 4.48 -9.39 -10.59
N GLY A 173 3.91 -8.86 -11.68
CA GLY A 173 4.64 -8.02 -12.63
C GLY A 173 5.19 -6.76 -11.97
N HIS A 174 4.34 -5.99 -11.29
CA HIS A 174 4.73 -4.77 -10.59
C HIS A 174 5.76 -5.06 -9.47
N ASN A 175 5.51 -6.07 -8.66
CA ASN A 175 6.44 -6.48 -7.61
C ASN A 175 7.82 -6.84 -8.18
N SER A 176 7.87 -7.64 -9.27
CA SER A 176 9.14 -8.06 -9.88
C SER A 176 9.93 -6.87 -10.44
N ILE A 177 9.24 -5.86 -10.98
CA ILE A 177 9.89 -4.66 -11.51
C ILE A 177 10.46 -3.83 -10.36
N THR A 178 9.72 -3.62 -9.27
CA THR A 178 10.24 -2.88 -8.10
C THR A 178 11.42 -3.62 -7.45
N GLN A 179 11.37 -4.95 -7.36
CA GLN A 179 12.51 -5.73 -6.87
C GLN A 179 13.75 -5.54 -7.74
N ARG A 180 13.58 -5.55 -9.06
CA ARG A 180 14.69 -5.30 -10.00
C ARG A 180 15.27 -3.89 -9.85
N LEU A 181 14.45 -2.87 -9.58
CA LEU A 181 14.94 -1.52 -9.24
C LEU A 181 15.83 -1.55 -7.99
N GLY A 182 15.40 -2.26 -6.94
CA GLY A 182 16.22 -2.44 -5.75
C GLY A 182 17.58 -3.10 -6.00
N GLU A 183 17.65 -4.03 -6.99
CA GLU A 183 18.89 -4.70 -7.39
C GLU A 183 19.78 -3.80 -8.25
N LEU A 184 19.21 -2.98 -9.13
CA LEU A 184 19.95 -2.15 -10.09
C LEU A 184 20.52 -0.87 -9.46
N PHE A 185 19.87 -0.33 -8.45
CA PHE A 185 20.27 0.95 -7.86
C PHE A 185 20.92 0.74 -6.49
N PRO A 186 22.26 0.92 -6.37
CA PRO A 186 22.96 0.83 -5.10
C PRO A 186 22.36 1.76 -4.05
N GLY A 187 22.27 1.26 -2.82
CA GLY A 187 21.68 2.01 -1.71
C GLY A 187 20.15 1.96 -1.62
N LYS A 188 19.49 1.22 -2.50
CA LYS A 188 18.07 0.89 -2.37
C LYS A 188 17.91 -0.40 -1.56
N SER A 189 16.85 -0.42 -0.76
CA SER A 189 16.48 -1.60 0.02
C SER A 189 14.98 -1.83 -0.10
N LEU A 190 14.56 -3.06 0.13
CA LEU A 190 13.18 -3.46 -0.12
C LEU A 190 12.46 -3.74 1.19
N ILE A 191 11.22 -3.28 1.28
CA ILE A 191 10.26 -3.70 2.29
C ILE A 191 9.13 -4.50 1.65
N ALA A 192 8.32 -5.16 2.48
CA ALA A 192 7.16 -5.91 2.05
C ALA A 192 6.01 -5.77 3.04
N GLY A 193 4.80 -5.65 2.49
CA GLY A 193 3.56 -5.66 3.23
C GLY A 193 2.44 -6.36 2.48
N SER A 194 1.40 -6.75 3.19
CA SER A 194 0.27 -7.44 2.58
C SER A 194 -0.67 -6.50 1.84
N ASP A 195 -0.68 -5.23 2.20
CA ASP A 195 -1.64 -4.21 1.74
C ASP A 195 -3.08 -4.73 1.94
N SER A 196 -3.30 -5.23 3.15
CA SER A 196 -4.50 -5.99 3.49
C SER A 196 -5.61 -5.06 3.94
N HIS A 197 -6.67 -4.96 3.13
CA HIS A 197 -7.92 -4.28 3.47
C HIS A 197 -8.95 -5.23 4.09
N THR A 198 -8.56 -6.48 4.24
CA THR A 198 -9.31 -7.50 5.00
C THR A 198 -8.32 -8.32 5.82
N LEU A 199 -8.77 -9.01 6.84
CA LEU A 199 -7.90 -9.90 7.61
C LEU A 199 -7.42 -11.13 6.82
N LEU A 200 -7.91 -11.34 5.58
CA LEU A 200 -7.59 -12.53 4.80
C LEU A 200 -6.11 -12.62 4.42
N ARG A 201 -5.51 -11.50 4.06
CA ARG A 201 -4.13 -11.46 3.56
C ARG A 201 -3.10 -10.99 4.57
N LEU A 202 -3.53 -10.44 5.69
CA LEU A 202 -2.64 -9.95 6.74
C LEU A 202 -1.52 -10.95 7.06
N GLY A 203 -0.28 -10.50 7.12
CA GLY A 203 0.88 -11.33 7.41
C GLY A 203 1.27 -12.32 6.31
N THR A 204 0.68 -12.23 5.11
CA THR A 204 1.09 -13.05 3.95
C THR A 204 2.34 -12.52 3.27
N CYS A 205 2.68 -11.25 3.49
CA CYS A 205 3.93 -10.60 3.14
C CYS A 205 4.55 -10.00 4.39
N PHE A 206 5.86 -9.91 4.42
CA PHE A 206 6.57 -9.38 5.58
C PHE A 206 7.95 -8.87 5.22
N THR A 207 8.41 -7.92 5.99
CA THR A 207 9.81 -7.49 6.07
C THR A 207 10.43 -8.13 7.30
N ALA A 208 11.66 -8.61 7.18
CA ALA A 208 12.43 -9.18 8.26
C ALA A 208 13.76 -8.46 8.44
N CYS A 209 14.12 -8.13 9.66
CA CYS A 209 15.40 -7.52 10.02
C CYS A 209 16.09 -8.33 11.11
N LYS A 210 17.42 -8.39 11.06
CA LYS A 210 18.22 -9.01 12.13
C LYS A 210 18.16 -8.13 13.38
N ALA A 211 17.36 -8.52 14.35
CA ALA A 211 17.06 -7.71 15.52
C ALA A 211 16.64 -8.58 16.71
N ALA A 212 16.89 -8.12 17.93
CA ALA A 212 16.43 -8.77 19.14
C ALA A 212 15.18 -8.08 19.74
N ASN A 213 14.83 -6.86 19.29
CA ASN A 213 13.70 -6.08 19.78
C ASN A 213 13.26 -5.05 18.74
N LYS A 214 12.14 -4.34 19.01
CA LYS A 214 11.57 -3.30 18.16
C LYS A 214 12.59 -2.21 17.79
N THR A 215 13.31 -1.68 18.75
CA THR A 215 14.28 -0.60 18.49
C THR A 215 15.35 -1.02 17.49
N GLN A 216 15.91 -2.22 17.65
CA GLN A 216 16.90 -2.73 16.71
C GLN A 216 16.27 -3.01 15.33
N PHE A 217 15.04 -3.52 15.29
CA PHE A 217 14.31 -3.73 14.02
C PHE A 217 14.18 -2.41 13.25
N LEU A 218 13.73 -1.34 13.91
CA LEU A 218 13.55 -0.03 13.30
C LEU A 218 14.90 0.58 12.85
N GLN A 219 15.96 0.40 13.62
CA GLN A 219 17.32 0.80 13.22
C GLN A 219 17.81 0.06 11.97
N GLN A 220 17.58 -1.26 11.89
CA GLN A 220 17.93 -2.05 10.69
C GLN A 220 17.07 -1.66 9.50
N LEU A 221 15.80 -1.41 9.71
CA LEU A 221 14.87 -0.93 8.67
C LEU A 221 15.36 0.41 8.10
N GLN A 222 15.68 1.38 8.96
CA GLN A 222 16.20 2.69 8.56
C GLN A 222 17.54 2.58 7.82
N SER A 223 18.38 1.62 8.21
CA SER A 223 19.66 1.36 7.54
C SER A 223 19.52 0.57 6.24
N GLY A 224 18.30 0.12 5.89
CA GLY A 224 18.04 -0.68 4.72
C GLY A 224 18.50 -2.14 4.81
N ASN A 225 18.83 -2.64 6.00
CA ASN A 225 19.24 -4.03 6.22
C ASN A 225 18.03 -4.95 6.35
N THR A 226 17.32 -5.17 5.27
CA THR A 226 16.04 -5.85 5.22
C THR A 226 16.08 -7.12 4.37
N LEU A 227 15.24 -8.08 4.72
CA LEU A 227 14.85 -9.21 3.88
C LEU A 227 13.34 -9.13 3.68
N ILE A 228 12.88 -9.45 2.48
CA ILE A 228 11.44 -9.49 2.19
C ILE A 228 10.99 -10.92 1.91
N GLY A 229 9.77 -11.25 2.30
CA GLY A 229 9.19 -12.57 2.05
C GLY A 229 7.67 -12.51 1.95
N GLY A 230 7.09 -13.48 1.26
CA GLY A 230 5.65 -13.57 1.15
C GLY A 230 5.14 -14.03 -0.20
N LYS A 231 3.86 -13.72 -0.46
CA LYS A 231 3.14 -14.15 -1.67
C LYS A 231 2.60 -12.96 -2.41
N TYR A 232 2.80 -12.93 -3.72
CA TYR A 232 2.21 -11.94 -4.62
C TYR A 232 0.68 -11.97 -4.58
N GLY A 233 0.07 -10.85 -4.91
CA GLY A 233 -1.34 -10.78 -5.27
C GLY A 233 -1.61 -11.57 -6.55
N HIS A 234 -2.72 -12.29 -6.55
CA HIS A 234 -3.28 -12.93 -7.74
C HIS A 234 -4.72 -12.45 -7.91
N PHE A 235 -5.25 -12.54 -9.12
CA PHE A 235 -6.60 -12.13 -9.44
C PHE A 235 -7.65 -12.60 -8.41
N HIS A 236 -7.63 -13.89 -8.07
CA HIS A 236 -8.59 -14.44 -7.12
C HIS A 236 -8.39 -13.91 -5.68
N HIS A 237 -7.19 -13.49 -5.31
CA HIS A 237 -6.94 -12.86 -4.03
C HIS A 237 -7.56 -11.45 -3.99
N LEU A 238 -7.31 -10.64 -5.01
CA LEU A 238 -7.88 -9.31 -5.14
C LEU A 238 -9.42 -9.36 -5.17
N PHE A 239 -9.97 -10.33 -5.90
CA PHE A 239 -11.42 -10.57 -5.92
C PHE A 239 -11.95 -10.95 -4.53
N ASN A 240 -11.27 -11.84 -3.81
CA ASN A 240 -11.67 -12.25 -2.47
C ASN A 240 -11.57 -11.09 -1.46
N ASP A 241 -10.56 -10.22 -1.57
CA ASP A 241 -10.41 -9.04 -0.73
C ASP A 241 -11.55 -8.04 -1.01
N ALA A 242 -11.83 -7.74 -2.27
CA ALA A 242 -12.97 -6.89 -2.65
C ALA A 242 -14.30 -7.45 -2.16
N MET A 243 -14.50 -8.77 -2.31
CA MET A 243 -15.68 -9.46 -1.76
C MET A 243 -15.70 -9.43 -0.24
N GLY A 244 -14.56 -9.53 0.41
CA GLY A 244 -14.45 -9.44 1.86
C GLY A 244 -14.86 -8.07 2.39
N VAL A 245 -14.39 -6.99 1.76
CA VAL A 245 -14.82 -5.61 2.08
C VAL A 245 -16.32 -5.48 1.87
N TYR A 246 -16.84 -5.94 0.72
CA TYR A 246 -18.26 -5.91 0.39
C TYR A 246 -19.13 -6.68 1.42
N LEU A 247 -18.76 -7.91 1.77
CA LEU A 247 -19.50 -8.70 2.76
C LEU A 247 -19.43 -8.07 4.16
N ASN A 248 -18.30 -7.48 4.53
CA ASN A 248 -18.15 -6.78 5.79
C ASN A 248 -19.01 -5.52 5.84
N TYR A 249 -19.16 -4.78 4.72
CA TYR A 249 -20.10 -3.67 4.62
C TYR A 249 -21.54 -4.11 5.00
N PHE A 250 -22.03 -5.21 4.42
CA PHE A 250 -23.39 -5.70 4.77
C PHE A 250 -23.49 -6.21 6.19
N ARG A 251 -22.45 -6.86 6.70
CA ARG A 251 -22.44 -7.29 8.10
C ARG A 251 -22.47 -6.10 9.04
N ASP A 252 -21.77 -5.03 8.71
CA ASP A 252 -21.78 -3.80 9.49
C ASP A 252 -23.15 -3.14 9.47
N LEU A 253 -23.77 -3.01 8.31
CA LEU A 253 -25.15 -2.53 8.17
C LEU A 253 -26.16 -3.38 8.96
N ALA A 254 -26.06 -4.71 8.91
CA ALA A 254 -27.02 -5.61 9.54
C ALA A 254 -26.89 -5.67 11.07
N PHE A 255 -25.67 -5.56 11.59
CA PHE A 255 -25.37 -5.81 13.00
C PHE A 255 -24.87 -4.58 13.75
N ARG A 256 -24.91 -3.39 13.14
CA ARG A 256 -24.48 -2.10 13.72
C ARG A 256 -23.18 -2.24 14.52
N ARG A 257 -22.14 -2.74 13.90
CA ARG A 257 -20.83 -2.87 14.52
C ARG A 257 -20.12 -1.52 14.61
N GLU A 258 -19.05 -1.45 15.38
CA GLU A 258 -18.31 -0.25 15.82
C GLU A 258 -17.81 0.69 14.69
N VAL A 259 -17.94 0.29 13.42
CA VAL A 259 -17.39 0.98 12.26
C VAL A 259 -18.38 2.01 11.65
N HIS A 260 -19.54 2.18 12.25
CA HIS A 260 -20.55 3.08 11.69
C HIS A 260 -20.05 4.52 11.60
N VAL A 261 -19.87 4.98 10.39
CA VAL A 261 -20.07 6.38 10.09
C VAL A 261 -21.51 6.69 10.48
N ASN A 262 -21.74 7.72 11.32
CA ASN A 262 -23.09 8.15 11.74
C ASN A 262 -23.88 8.67 10.53
N TRP A 263 -24.28 7.77 9.65
CA TRP A 263 -25.10 8.11 8.50
C TRP A 263 -26.55 8.24 8.92
N PRO A 264 -27.29 9.20 8.35
CA PRO A 264 -28.73 9.21 8.47
C PRO A 264 -29.30 7.87 7.96
N PHE A 265 -30.26 7.31 8.67
CA PHE A 265 -30.91 6.02 8.35
C PHE A 265 -31.30 5.86 6.86
N TRP A 266 -31.74 6.92 6.23
CA TRP A 266 -32.06 6.94 4.79
C TRP A 266 -30.84 6.70 3.88
N LYS A 267 -29.67 7.15 4.30
CA LYS A 267 -28.43 6.92 3.55
C LYS A 267 -27.99 5.46 3.66
N GLU A 268 -28.16 4.84 4.83
CA GLU A 268 -27.92 3.42 5.05
C GLU A 268 -28.84 2.55 4.16
N ILE A 269 -30.15 2.85 4.12
CA ILE A 269 -31.09 2.11 3.25
C ILE A 269 -30.74 2.30 1.78
N ARG A 270 -30.52 3.53 1.34
CA ARG A 270 -30.17 3.84 -0.04
C ARG A 270 -28.93 3.09 -0.49
N ASN A 271 -27.89 3.15 0.33
CA ASN A 271 -26.60 2.53 0.02
C ASN A 271 -26.72 1.00 0.07
N GLY A 272 -27.40 0.43 1.07
CA GLY A 272 -27.64 -1.01 1.14
C GLY A 272 -28.47 -1.55 -0.01
N ALA A 273 -29.57 -0.88 -0.38
CA ALA A 273 -30.40 -1.26 -1.53
C ALA A 273 -29.64 -1.09 -2.85
N GLY A 274 -28.94 0.03 -3.02
CA GLY A 274 -28.13 0.29 -4.21
C GLY A 274 -27.05 -0.76 -4.41
N TRP A 275 -26.33 -1.14 -3.36
CA TRP A 275 -25.34 -2.21 -3.41
C TRP A 275 -25.95 -3.56 -3.80
N PHE A 276 -27.11 -3.89 -3.27
CA PHE A 276 -27.79 -5.17 -3.61
C PHE A 276 -28.22 -5.23 -5.06
N VAL A 277 -28.75 -4.12 -5.59
CA VAL A 277 -29.15 -4.01 -7.00
C VAL A 277 -27.92 -4.03 -7.94
N CYS A 278 -26.84 -3.40 -7.55
CA CYS A 278 -25.60 -3.33 -8.32
C CYS A 278 -24.77 -4.62 -8.25
N LEU A 279 -25.10 -5.57 -7.37
CA LEU A 279 -24.33 -6.80 -7.17
C LEU A 279 -24.05 -7.59 -8.46
N PRO A 280 -25.04 -7.89 -9.33
CA PRO A 280 -24.79 -8.62 -10.57
C PRO A 280 -23.90 -7.83 -11.55
N VAL A 281 -24.08 -6.50 -11.59
CA VAL A 281 -23.28 -5.59 -12.43
C VAL A 281 -21.86 -5.49 -11.88
N PHE A 282 -21.72 -5.43 -10.56
CA PHE A 282 -20.42 -5.43 -9.90
C PHE A 282 -19.67 -6.73 -10.14
N PHE A 283 -20.32 -7.89 -10.04
CA PHE A 283 -19.70 -9.19 -10.31
C PHE A 283 -19.25 -9.32 -11.77
N SER A 284 -20.11 -9.00 -12.74
CA SER A 284 -19.77 -9.07 -14.15
C SER A 284 -18.77 -8.00 -14.58
N GLY A 285 -18.92 -6.77 -14.06
CA GLY A 285 -18.02 -5.66 -14.31
C GLY A 285 -16.67 -5.83 -13.64
N ALA A 286 -16.63 -6.34 -12.41
CA ALA A 286 -15.39 -6.63 -11.70
C ALA A 286 -14.59 -7.75 -12.39
N LEU A 287 -15.26 -8.84 -12.80
CA LEU A 287 -14.61 -9.92 -13.55
C LEU A 287 -14.09 -9.44 -14.90
N GLY A 288 -14.90 -8.70 -15.64
CA GLY A 288 -14.51 -8.13 -16.95
C GLY A 288 -13.43 -7.05 -16.80
N GLY A 289 -13.61 -6.13 -15.86
CA GLY A 289 -12.65 -5.05 -15.58
C GLY A 289 -11.30 -5.57 -15.12
N LEU A 290 -11.28 -6.54 -14.22
CA LEU A 290 -10.05 -7.18 -13.75
C LEU A 290 -9.34 -7.97 -14.85
N PHE A 291 -10.08 -8.61 -15.76
CA PHE A 291 -9.51 -9.28 -16.93
C PHE A 291 -8.88 -8.27 -17.90
N VAL A 292 -9.60 -7.20 -18.23
CA VAL A 292 -9.10 -6.11 -19.08
C VAL A 292 -7.88 -5.45 -18.43
N GLN A 293 -7.93 -5.18 -17.12
CA GLN A 293 -6.80 -4.64 -16.38
C GLN A 293 -5.58 -5.57 -16.45
N GLN A 294 -5.72 -6.88 -16.30
CA GLN A 294 -4.61 -7.82 -16.46
C GLN A 294 -4.01 -7.80 -17.88
N CYS A 295 -4.85 -7.66 -18.91
CA CYS A 295 -4.35 -7.51 -20.28
C CYS A 295 -3.56 -6.21 -20.46
N ILE A 296 -4.10 -5.08 -19.99
CA ILE A 296 -3.44 -3.78 -20.03
C ILE A 296 -2.11 -3.83 -19.26
N GLU A 297 -2.09 -4.45 -18.11
CA GLU A 297 -0.89 -4.60 -17.27
C GLU A 297 0.22 -5.41 -17.94
N ARG A 298 -0.12 -6.45 -18.70
CA ARG A 298 0.87 -7.20 -19.50
C ARG A 298 1.54 -6.32 -20.56
N PHE A 299 0.76 -5.46 -21.24
CA PHE A 299 1.32 -4.51 -22.21
C PHE A 299 2.18 -3.43 -21.52
N ARG A 300 1.76 -2.94 -20.36
CA ARG A 300 2.55 -1.97 -19.58
C ARG A 300 3.86 -2.55 -19.07
N GLN A 301 3.88 -3.83 -18.72
CA GLN A 301 5.08 -4.49 -18.20
C GLN A 301 6.27 -4.42 -19.17
N VAL A 302 6.04 -4.55 -20.48
CA VAL A 302 7.10 -4.39 -21.50
C VAL A 302 7.67 -2.97 -21.47
N LYS A 303 6.79 -1.95 -21.39
CA LYS A 303 7.22 -0.54 -21.32
C LYS A 303 7.95 -0.22 -20.00
N TYR A 304 7.62 -0.87 -18.89
CA TYR A 304 8.35 -0.70 -17.64
C TYR A 304 9.77 -1.29 -17.72
N GLU A 305 9.92 -2.43 -18.36
CA GLU A 305 11.25 -3.04 -18.55
C GLU A 305 12.14 -2.17 -19.43
N GLU A 306 11.61 -1.56 -20.47
CA GLU A 306 12.33 -0.60 -21.33
C GLU A 306 12.77 0.64 -20.54
N LEU A 307 11.86 1.22 -19.70
CA LEU A 307 12.18 2.36 -18.85
C LEU A 307 13.27 2.04 -17.84
N ILE A 308 13.25 0.85 -17.24
CA ILE A 308 14.25 0.43 -16.27
C ILE A 308 15.61 0.19 -16.96
N ALA A 309 15.61 -0.38 -18.16
CA ALA A 309 16.84 -0.55 -18.94
C ALA A 309 17.47 0.81 -19.24
N ALA A 310 16.69 1.79 -19.66
CA ALA A 310 17.17 3.15 -19.89
C ALA A 310 17.70 3.83 -18.63
N LEU A 311 17.03 3.67 -17.49
CA LEU A 311 17.51 4.16 -16.19
C LEU A 311 18.87 3.55 -15.82
N SER A 312 19.08 2.26 -16.12
CA SER A 312 20.30 1.56 -15.76
C SER A 312 21.50 1.92 -16.66
N THR A 313 21.26 2.37 -17.90
CA THR A 313 22.31 2.76 -18.86
C THR A 313 22.68 4.23 -18.80
N GLY A 314 21.85 5.06 -18.12
CA GLY A 314 22.03 6.52 -18.11
C GLY A 314 21.72 7.17 -19.46
N GLU A 315 21.26 6.42 -20.43
CA GLU A 315 20.79 6.92 -21.72
C GLU A 315 19.37 7.47 -21.53
N GLY A 316 19.24 8.80 -21.50
CA GLY A 316 17.93 9.45 -21.52
C GLY A 316 17.14 8.96 -22.74
N LEU A 317 15.97 8.38 -22.49
CA LEU A 317 15.03 8.05 -23.56
C LEU A 317 14.69 9.35 -24.30
N ASP A 318 14.92 9.36 -25.62
CA ASP A 318 14.36 10.38 -26.49
C ASP A 318 12.85 10.52 -26.15
N GLN A 319 12.41 11.75 -25.88
CA GLN A 319 11.05 12.06 -25.39
C GLN A 319 9.93 11.68 -26.37
N THR A 320 10.24 10.95 -27.41
CA THR A 320 9.36 10.60 -28.54
C THR A 320 8.55 9.31 -28.36
N ILE A 321 8.57 8.64 -27.20
CA ILE A 321 7.64 7.54 -26.96
C ILE A 321 6.32 8.08 -26.38
N VAL A 322 5.73 9.04 -27.03
CA VAL A 322 4.32 9.40 -26.89
C VAL A 322 3.58 8.61 -27.95
N ASP A 323 2.82 7.61 -27.54
CA ASP A 323 1.93 6.85 -28.42
C ASP A 323 0.83 7.81 -28.93
N PRO A 324 0.80 8.20 -30.21
CA PRO A 324 -0.16 9.21 -30.70
C PRO A 324 -1.61 8.71 -30.75
N GLU A 325 -1.85 7.40 -30.58
CA GLU A 325 -3.19 6.81 -30.74
C GLU A 325 -4.08 6.91 -29.50
N PHE A 326 -3.58 7.39 -28.35
CA PHE A 326 -4.38 7.43 -27.12
C PHE A 326 -4.95 8.84 -26.78
N VAL A 327 -4.85 9.82 -27.65
CA VAL A 327 -5.35 11.21 -27.42
C VAL A 327 -6.75 11.45 -27.99
N SER A 328 -7.49 10.45 -28.38
CA SER A 328 -8.85 10.67 -28.88
C SER A 328 -9.81 9.64 -28.31
N THR A 329 -10.48 9.97 -27.23
CA THR A 329 -11.91 9.76 -26.95
C THR A 329 -12.24 10.03 -25.48
N THR A 330 -12.36 11.29 -25.11
CA THR A 330 -13.33 11.74 -24.09
C THR A 330 -13.70 13.19 -24.42
N ARG A 331 -14.77 13.32 -25.18
CA ARG A 331 -15.62 14.50 -25.15
C ARG A 331 -16.89 14.15 -24.40
#